data_6285eecf234c07ba41cbffdef0c4f065
#
_entry.id   6285eecf234c07ba41cbffdef0c4f065
#
_cell.length_a   1.000
_cell.length_b   1.000
_cell.length_c   1.000
_cell.angle_alpha   90.00
_cell.angle_beta   90.00
_cell.angle_gamma   90.00
#
_symmetry.space_group_name_H-M   'P 1'
#
loop_
_entity.id
_entity.type
_entity.pdbx_description
1 polymer ?
#
loop_
_entity_poly.entity_id
_entity_poly.type
_entity_poly.pdbx_seq_one_letter_code
_entity_poly.pdbx_strand_id
1 'polypeptide(L)'
;MVCTKGSALADPFFVIYFRYIAFMENVSAEWLGSLETLKEVPLEQLQWMIDNSTVTEIPDGDFIIRAGEPMKGTHVLLEGRIKMYLLQNNEMRDVLYIEKEAIFGYLPFSRGLVAKGMGQALGNTRIMTLPMDKEREMINKHFELTQALVHIMTNRVRNFTAYQQQNEKMMALGKLSAGLAHELNNPAAAIVRGSSSLIQHLQLEPTAFKEVMAIRMEEKEVDIVTKKLFEILNRSDRPKLTLIQRTEKEDAVRDWLDDHHVTNSDEVAENFVDYAFNCEDMESFKEHIPDRYLSPVFNWINTNLVTERMVMDIQKSSQRISDLVKSIKSFTHMDQGKGKEYTDIHDGLRNTLIILQHKIKKGNVTVTEQYDETLPKVKAMVGELNQVWTNLIDNALDAMEASGKGQLTIRTRRDREFVEVTITDDGPGIPDEIKSQIFDPFFTTKEIGKGTGLGLDVVMRIVQQHRGSVKVNSRPGRTDFIVCFLIDG
;
A
#
# COMPACT_ATOMS: atom_id res chain seq x y z
N MET A 1 -9.70 57.62 -71.46
CA MET A 1 -8.41 56.98 -71.08
C MET A 1 -8.64 56.29 -69.83
N VAL A 2 -8.92 55.01 -69.84
CA VAL A 2 -9.20 54.16 -68.65
C VAL A 2 -8.12 53.12 -68.59
N CYS A 3 -7.31 53.18 -67.56
CA CYS A 3 -6.26 52.20 -67.27
C CYS A 3 -6.86 51.10 -66.39
N THR A 4 -7.05 49.92 -66.92
CA THR A 4 -7.47 48.71 -66.16
C THR A 4 -6.24 48.07 -65.47
N LYS A 5 -6.25 48.01 -64.13
CA LYS A 5 -5.35 47.21 -63.37
C LYS A 5 -5.76 45.75 -63.43
N GLY A 6 -4.94 44.93 -64.12
CA GLY A 6 -5.04 43.50 -64.04
C GLY A 6 -4.55 42.99 -62.68
N SER A 7 -5.39 42.38 -61.88
CA SER A 7 -5.03 41.59 -60.72
C SER A 7 -4.56 40.22 -61.19
N ALA A 8 -3.27 39.97 -61.13
CA ALA A 8 -2.73 38.61 -61.28
C ALA A 8 -3.17 37.77 -60.08
N LEU A 9 -4.14 36.90 -60.29
CA LEU A 9 -4.44 35.82 -59.37
C LEU A 9 -3.25 34.85 -59.40
N ALA A 10 -2.49 34.83 -58.28
CA ALA A 10 -1.41 33.87 -58.10
C ALA A 10 -2.02 32.45 -58.17
N ASP A 11 -1.44 31.59 -58.99
CA ASP A 11 -1.81 30.21 -59.16
C ASP A 11 -1.90 29.51 -57.78
N PRO A 12 -3.04 28.88 -57.45
CA PRO A 12 -3.21 28.18 -56.18
C PRO A 12 -2.11 27.14 -55.92
N PHE A 13 -1.57 26.52 -56.99
CA PHE A 13 -0.42 25.62 -56.91
C PHE A 13 0.87 26.32 -56.51
N PHE A 14 1.08 27.56 -56.89
CA PHE A 14 2.27 28.35 -56.55
C PHE A 14 2.21 28.82 -55.10
N VAL A 15 1.05 29.16 -54.58
CA VAL A 15 0.83 29.52 -53.17
C VAL A 15 0.99 28.30 -52.26
N ILE A 16 0.53 27.12 -52.66
CA ILE A 16 0.70 25.85 -51.95
C ILE A 16 2.17 25.43 -51.97
N TYR A 17 2.88 25.58 -53.11
CA TYR A 17 4.29 25.23 -53.23
C TYR A 17 5.20 26.19 -52.45
N PHE A 18 4.92 27.49 -52.43
CA PHE A 18 5.63 28.46 -51.60
C PHE A 18 5.33 28.30 -50.10
N ARG A 19 4.11 27.94 -49.73
CA ARG A 19 3.78 27.54 -48.38
C ARG A 19 4.50 26.27 -47.96
N TYR A 20 4.62 25.27 -48.84
CA TYR A 20 5.35 24.02 -48.61
C TYR A 20 6.84 24.26 -48.42
N ILE A 21 7.47 25.13 -49.21
CA ILE A 21 8.91 25.49 -49.08
C ILE A 21 9.15 26.34 -47.81
N ALA A 22 8.34 27.33 -47.52
CA ALA A 22 8.43 28.15 -46.30
C ALA A 22 8.14 27.31 -45.02
N PHE A 23 7.46 26.19 -45.17
CA PHE A 23 7.09 25.27 -44.10
C PHE A 23 8.22 24.33 -43.69
N MET A 24 9.11 23.99 -44.64
CA MET A 24 10.30 23.15 -44.39
C MET A 24 11.52 23.94 -43.90
N GLU A 25 11.47 25.30 -43.95
CA GLU A 25 12.59 26.16 -43.58
C GLU A 25 13.01 26.11 -42.10
N ASN A 26 12.28 25.38 -41.23
CA ASN A 26 12.55 25.32 -39.79
C ASN A 26 13.00 23.95 -39.27
N VAL A 27 13.12 22.91 -40.11
CA VAL A 27 13.63 21.59 -39.67
C VAL A 27 14.88 21.25 -40.49
N SER A 28 16.05 21.36 -39.85
CA SER A 28 17.33 21.01 -40.47
C SER A 28 17.93 19.76 -39.82
N ALA A 29 18.84 19.10 -40.53
CA ALA A 29 19.58 17.97 -39.98
C ALA A 29 20.40 18.36 -38.73
N GLU A 30 20.92 19.58 -38.70
CA GLU A 30 21.64 20.12 -37.54
C GLU A 30 20.71 20.30 -36.35
N TRP A 31 19.46 20.75 -36.57
CA TRP A 31 18.47 20.87 -35.50
C TRP A 31 18.10 19.49 -34.97
N LEU A 32 17.83 18.50 -35.82
CA LEU A 32 17.57 17.12 -35.35
C LEU A 32 18.78 16.56 -34.62
N GLY A 33 20.01 16.80 -35.07
CA GLY A 33 21.24 16.38 -34.43
C GLY A 33 21.53 17.09 -33.10
N SER A 34 20.89 18.23 -32.84
CA SER A 34 20.95 18.88 -31.52
C SER A 34 20.11 18.18 -30.45
N LEU A 35 19.13 17.34 -30.84
CA LEU A 35 18.33 16.56 -29.92
C LEU A 35 19.19 15.49 -29.24
N GLU A 36 19.20 15.45 -27.91
CA GLU A 36 20.02 14.50 -27.13
C GLU A 36 19.85 13.06 -27.58
N THR A 37 18.67 12.69 -28.02
CA THR A 37 18.34 11.33 -28.50
C THR A 37 18.89 10.99 -29.90
N LEU A 38 19.23 11.99 -30.70
CA LEU A 38 19.73 11.84 -32.08
C LEU A 38 21.15 12.36 -32.27
N LYS A 39 21.82 12.80 -31.21
CA LYS A 39 23.11 13.46 -31.23
C LYS A 39 24.24 12.66 -31.89
N GLU A 40 24.18 11.34 -31.79
CA GLU A 40 25.19 10.43 -32.36
C GLU A 40 24.86 10.01 -33.79
N VAL A 41 23.73 10.45 -34.35
CA VAL A 41 23.30 10.08 -35.70
C VAL A 41 23.98 11.01 -36.73
N PRO A 42 24.60 10.45 -37.79
CA PRO A 42 25.20 11.23 -38.85
C PRO A 42 24.17 12.15 -39.54
N LEU A 43 24.57 13.40 -39.86
CA LEU A 43 23.71 14.40 -40.48
C LEU A 43 23.06 13.93 -41.77
N GLU A 44 23.74 13.13 -42.56
CA GLU A 44 23.22 12.55 -43.80
C GLU A 44 21.99 11.67 -43.56
N GLN A 45 22.00 10.90 -42.47
CA GLN A 45 20.86 10.04 -42.09
C GLN A 45 19.70 10.86 -41.54
N LEU A 46 19.99 11.94 -40.82
CA LEU A 46 18.97 12.88 -40.36
C LEU A 46 18.36 13.65 -41.54
N GLN A 47 19.17 14.03 -42.53
CA GLN A 47 18.65 14.63 -43.77
C GLN A 47 17.75 13.65 -44.51
N TRP A 48 18.16 12.39 -44.65
CA TRP A 48 17.31 11.35 -45.23
C TRP A 48 15.98 11.23 -44.49
N MET A 49 15.99 11.29 -43.15
CA MET A 49 14.74 11.27 -42.35
C MET A 49 13.85 12.46 -42.70
N ILE A 50 14.40 13.66 -42.83
CA ILE A 50 13.67 14.87 -43.20
C ILE A 50 13.08 14.73 -44.63
N ASP A 51 13.89 14.32 -45.59
CA ASP A 51 13.51 14.22 -47.02
C ASP A 51 12.37 13.20 -47.27
N ASN A 52 12.25 12.20 -46.36
CA ASN A 52 11.21 11.16 -46.42
C ASN A 52 10.06 11.39 -45.42
N SER A 53 10.02 12.53 -44.75
CA SER A 53 9.02 12.89 -43.76
C SER A 53 8.04 13.95 -44.30
N THR A 54 6.86 14.00 -43.71
CA THR A 54 5.87 15.06 -43.95
C THR A 54 5.66 15.86 -42.65
N VAL A 55 5.53 17.20 -42.76
CA VAL A 55 5.16 18.06 -41.66
C VAL A 55 3.66 18.36 -41.72
N THR A 56 2.97 18.18 -40.60
CA THR A 56 1.53 18.41 -40.48
C THR A 56 1.27 19.34 -39.31
N GLU A 57 0.37 20.33 -39.54
CA GLU A 57 -0.19 21.18 -38.48
C GLU A 57 -1.50 20.58 -37.97
N ILE A 58 -1.66 20.55 -36.67
CA ILE A 58 -2.83 19.98 -36.01
C ILE A 58 -3.40 21.05 -35.08
N PRO A 59 -4.67 21.45 -35.30
CA PRO A 59 -5.33 22.42 -34.45
C PRO A 59 -5.47 21.96 -33.02
N ASP A 60 -5.62 22.95 -32.11
CA ASP A 60 -5.90 22.67 -30.71
C ASP A 60 -7.13 21.80 -30.51
N GLY A 61 -7.02 20.78 -29.68
CA GLY A 61 -8.09 19.84 -29.38
C GLY A 61 -8.26 18.67 -30.37
N ASP A 62 -7.59 18.68 -31.53
CA ASP A 62 -7.67 17.59 -32.49
C ASP A 62 -6.83 16.38 -32.07
N PHE A 63 -7.27 15.19 -32.51
CA PHE A 63 -6.57 13.94 -32.20
C PHE A 63 -5.56 13.57 -33.29
N ILE A 64 -4.32 13.38 -32.84
CA ILE A 64 -3.19 12.93 -33.66
C ILE A 64 -3.20 11.40 -33.78
N ILE A 65 -3.55 10.74 -32.70
CA ILE A 65 -3.58 9.28 -32.52
C ILE A 65 -4.91 8.92 -31.89
N ARG A 66 -5.61 7.92 -32.44
CA ARG A 66 -6.86 7.38 -31.87
C ARG A 66 -6.70 5.91 -31.54
N ALA A 67 -7.23 5.50 -30.40
CA ALA A 67 -7.19 4.10 -29.99
C ALA A 67 -7.87 3.19 -31.03
N GLY A 68 -7.24 2.07 -31.35
CA GLY A 68 -7.72 1.12 -32.38
C GLY A 68 -7.29 1.46 -33.79
N GLU A 69 -6.77 2.66 -34.08
CA GLU A 69 -6.26 3.00 -35.41
C GLU A 69 -4.84 2.44 -35.64
N PRO A 70 -4.51 2.08 -36.89
CA PRO A 70 -3.15 1.73 -37.26
C PRO A 70 -2.18 2.89 -37.01
N MET A 71 -0.98 2.58 -36.53
CA MET A 71 0.09 3.58 -36.39
C MET A 71 0.54 4.09 -37.75
N LYS A 72 0.70 5.40 -37.88
CA LYS A 72 1.03 6.06 -39.17
C LYS A 72 2.53 6.11 -39.44
N GLY A 73 3.35 6.14 -38.39
CA GLY A 73 4.83 6.23 -38.50
C GLY A 73 5.50 6.73 -37.22
N THR A 74 6.76 7.11 -37.36
CA THR A 74 7.55 7.78 -36.34
C THR A 74 7.30 9.27 -36.40
N HIS A 75 6.95 9.88 -35.29
CA HIS A 75 6.64 11.29 -35.21
C HIS A 75 7.69 12.03 -34.38
N VAL A 76 8.06 13.23 -34.80
CA VAL A 76 8.85 14.22 -34.03
C VAL A 76 7.97 15.43 -33.76
N LEU A 77 7.80 15.79 -32.49
CA LEU A 77 7.04 16.97 -32.09
C LEU A 77 7.87 18.23 -32.26
N LEU A 78 7.55 19.04 -33.24
CA LEU A 78 8.27 20.27 -33.58
C LEU A 78 7.81 21.46 -32.72
N GLU A 79 6.50 21.58 -32.52
CA GLU A 79 5.87 22.65 -31.74
C GLU A 79 4.60 22.14 -31.05
N GLY A 80 4.20 22.79 -29.97
CA GLY A 80 3.01 22.43 -29.21
C GLY A 80 3.28 21.36 -28.15
N ARG A 81 2.22 20.73 -27.68
CA ARG A 81 2.21 19.69 -26.67
C ARG A 81 1.12 18.68 -27.00
N ILE A 82 1.30 17.42 -26.66
CA ILE A 82 0.30 16.37 -26.88
C ILE A 82 -0.06 15.75 -25.55
N LYS A 83 -1.35 15.67 -25.25
CA LYS A 83 -1.87 14.98 -24.08
C LYS A 83 -2.27 13.55 -24.48
N MET A 84 -1.67 12.58 -23.79
CA MET A 84 -1.94 11.15 -24.02
C MET A 84 -2.95 10.62 -23.03
N TYR A 85 -3.95 9.91 -23.54
CA TYR A 85 -4.99 9.23 -22.79
C TYR A 85 -4.92 7.72 -23.04
N LEU A 86 -5.19 6.93 -22.00
CA LEU A 86 -5.53 5.52 -22.13
C LEU A 86 -7.04 5.34 -21.95
N LEU A 87 -7.65 4.53 -22.80
CA LEU A 87 -9.03 4.07 -22.63
C LEU A 87 -9.03 2.92 -21.61
N GLN A 88 -9.61 3.15 -20.46
CA GLN A 88 -9.83 2.14 -19.43
C GLN A 88 -11.32 2.10 -19.11
N ASN A 89 -11.98 0.97 -19.35
CA ASN A 89 -13.43 0.81 -19.15
C ASN A 89 -14.28 1.90 -19.80
N ASN A 90 -13.94 2.31 -21.02
CA ASN A 90 -14.58 3.40 -21.77
C ASN A 90 -14.40 4.82 -21.20
N GLU A 91 -13.55 5.00 -20.20
CA GLU A 91 -13.16 6.31 -19.67
C GLU A 91 -11.75 6.68 -20.14
N MET A 92 -11.57 7.96 -20.47
CA MET A 92 -10.26 8.52 -20.81
C MET A 92 -9.51 8.86 -19.51
N ARG A 93 -8.37 8.21 -19.29
CA ARG A 93 -7.45 8.59 -18.19
C ARG A 93 -6.21 9.25 -18.74
N ASP A 94 -5.89 10.40 -18.17
CA ASP A 94 -4.65 11.11 -18.44
C ASP A 94 -3.46 10.24 -18.05
N VAL A 95 -2.50 10.07 -18.96
CA VAL A 95 -1.33 9.21 -18.72
C VAL A 95 -0.05 10.05 -18.66
N LEU A 96 0.19 10.83 -19.70
CA LEU A 96 1.39 11.65 -19.81
C LEU A 96 1.20 12.77 -20.84
N TYR A 97 2.12 13.73 -20.81
CA TYR A 97 2.26 14.75 -21.84
C TYR A 97 3.50 14.45 -22.67
N ILE A 98 3.38 14.63 -23.99
CA ILE A 98 4.51 14.61 -24.90
C ILE A 98 4.88 16.07 -25.14
N GLU A 99 6.10 16.41 -24.77
CA GLU A 99 6.62 17.78 -24.89
C GLU A 99 7.33 17.98 -26.22
N LYS A 100 7.55 19.23 -26.60
CA LYS A 100 8.35 19.61 -27.76
C LYS A 100 9.68 18.83 -27.81
N GLU A 101 10.13 18.51 -29.05
CA GLU A 101 11.36 17.76 -29.32
C GLU A 101 11.28 16.24 -29.01
N ALA A 102 10.16 15.76 -28.52
CA ALA A 102 9.98 14.35 -28.27
C ALA A 102 9.72 13.55 -29.57
N ILE A 103 10.31 12.36 -29.63
CA ILE A 103 10.06 11.38 -30.68
C ILE A 103 9.05 10.35 -30.18
N PHE A 104 7.96 10.14 -30.91
CA PHE A 104 6.85 9.27 -30.50
C PHE A 104 6.22 8.52 -31.68
N GLY A 105 5.14 7.80 -31.45
CA GLY A 105 4.50 6.98 -32.46
C GLY A 105 5.13 5.60 -32.59
N TYR A 106 5.14 5.07 -33.79
CA TYR A 106 5.77 3.80 -34.12
C TYR A 106 7.29 3.93 -34.07
N LEU A 107 7.97 2.93 -33.52
CA LEU A 107 9.44 2.86 -33.47
C LEU A 107 9.91 1.50 -34.01
N PRO A 108 11.11 1.41 -34.59
CA PRO A 108 11.63 0.19 -35.21
C PRO A 108 11.56 -1.02 -34.29
N PHE A 109 11.18 -2.16 -34.84
CA PHE A 109 11.00 -3.43 -34.13
C PHE A 109 9.91 -3.44 -33.06
N SER A 110 9.09 -2.36 -32.97
CA SER A 110 7.92 -2.33 -32.10
C SER A 110 6.85 -3.31 -32.60
N ARG A 111 6.23 -4.06 -31.67
CA ARG A 111 5.05 -4.88 -31.98
C ARG A 111 3.73 -4.07 -31.94
N GLY A 112 3.81 -2.80 -31.60
CA GLY A 112 2.63 -1.91 -31.46
C GLY A 112 2.16 -1.35 -32.81
N LEU A 113 1.57 -2.17 -33.67
CA LEU A 113 1.06 -1.75 -34.96
C LEU A 113 -0.25 -0.97 -34.86
N VAL A 114 -0.95 -1.07 -33.75
CA VAL A 114 -2.23 -0.42 -33.48
C VAL A 114 -2.11 0.43 -32.20
N ALA A 115 -2.65 1.62 -32.24
CA ALA A 115 -2.63 2.53 -31.09
C ALA A 115 -3.50 2.00 -29.95
N LYS A 116 -2.94 1.90 -28.76
CA LYS A 116 -3.67 1.51 -27.53
C LYS A 116 -4.23 2.71 -26.76
N GLY A 117 -3.78 3.91 -27.07
CA GLY A 117 -4.19 5.17 -26.44
C GLY A 117 -4.58 6.22 -27.45
N MET A 118 -4.97 7.38 -26.95
CA MET A 118 -5.34 8.54 -27.76
C MET A 118 -4.38 9.69 -27.47
N GLY A 119 -3.99 10.44 -28.50
CA GLY A 119 -3.13 11.61 -28.38
C GLY A 119 -3.85 12.86 -28.92
N GLN A 120 -4.12 13.85 -28.06
CA GLN A 120 -4.80 15.08 -28.39
C GLN A 120 -3.82 16.26 -28.37
N ALA A 121 -3.86 17.10 -29.38
CA ALA A 121 -3.08 18.33 -29.47
C ALA A 121 -3.54 19.35 -28.41
N LEU A 122 -2.58 19.98 -27.73
CA LEU A 122 -2.78 21.12 -26.85
C LEU A 122 -2.08 22.34 -27.45
N GLY A 123 -2.89 23.30 -27.89
CA GLY A 123 -2.43 24.41 -28.70
C GLY A 123 -2.11 23.99 -30.12
N ASN A 124 -1.72 24.95 -30.96
CA ASN A 124 -1.30 24.65 -32.35
C ASN A 124 -0.07 23.74 -32.30
N THR A 125 -0.22 22.55 -32.83
CA THR A 125 0.77 21.49 -32.73
C THR A 125 1.32 21.16 -34.11
N ARG A 126 2.66 21.13 -34.25
CA ARG A 126 3.36 20.74 -35.48
C ARG A 126 4.11 19.46 -35.26
N ILE A 127 3.91 18.49 -36.14
CA ILE A 127 4.60 17.20 -36.10
C ILE A 127 5.26 16.89 -37.44
N MET A 128 6.47 16.34 -37.38
CA MET A 128 7.13 15.72 -38.53
C MET A 128 6.88 14.20 -38.43
N THR A 129 6.44 13.58 -39.52
CA THR A 129 6.11 12.16 -39.57
C THR A 129 6.91 11.44 -40.62
N LEU A 130 7.74 10.49 -40.21
CA LEU A 130 8.36 9.49 -41.08
C LEU A 130 7.39 8.31 -41.20
N PRO A 131 6.84 8.04 -42.41
CA PRO A 131 5.80 7.02 -42.58
C PRO A 131 6.38 5.59 -42.45
N MET A 132 5.52 4.64 -42.05
CA MET A 132 5.91 3.25 -41.78
C MET A 132 6.50 2.51 -42.97
N ASP A 133 6.10 2.86 -44.20
CA ASP A 133 6.61 2.25 -45.44
C ASP A 133 8.13 2.50 -45.65
N LYS A 134 8.67 3.55 -45.02
CA LYS A 134 10.11 3.89 -45.04
C LYS A 134 10.93 3.12 -44.00
N GLU A 135 10.29 2.44 -43.06
CA GLU A 135 10.97 1.73 -41.96
C GLU A 135 11.99 0.71 -42.47
N ARG A 136 11.58 -0.10 -43.48
CA ARG A 136 12.46 -1.15 -44.02
C ARG A 136 13.69 -0.56 -44.70
N GLU A 137 13.55 0.56 -45.38
CA GLU A 137 14.67 1.27 -45.98
C GLU A 137 15.60 1.83 -44.90
N MET A 138 15.04 2.46 -43.88
CA MET A 138 15.77 3.01 -42.73
C MET A 138 16.60 1.92 -42.05
N ILE A 139 16.01 0.79 -41.68
CA ILE A 139 16.70 -0.32 -41.00
C ILE A 139 17.87 -0.86 -41.83
N ASN A 140 17.70 -0.94 -43.14
CA ASN A 140 18.71 -1.53 -44.02
C ASN A 140 19.86 -0.57 -44.39
N LYS A 141 19.62 0.75 -44.38
CA LYS A 141 20.59 1.72 -44.94
C LYS A 141 21.07 2.73 -43.87
N HIS A 142 20.36 2.95 -42.79
CA HIS A 142 20.59 3.99 -41.78
C HIS A 142 20.72 3.40 -40.38
N PHE A 143 21.87 2.75 -40.14
CA PHE A 143 22.08 1.97 -38.93
C PHE A 143 22.02 2.83 -37.66
N GLU A 144 22.75 3.96 -37.62
CA GLU A 144 22.84 4.83 -36.43
C GLU A 144 21.49 5.46 -36.10
N LEU A 145 20.72 5.87 -37.12
CA LEU A 145 19.36 6.37 -36.94
C LEU A 145 18.43 5.28 -36.37
N THR A 146 18.53 4.06 -36.92
CA THR A 146 17.75 2.93 -36.40
C THR A 146 18.11 2.61 -34.96
N GLN A 147 19.40 2.60 -34.63
CA GLN A 147 19.91 2.37 -33.27
C GLN A 147 19.39 3.41 -32.29
N ALA A 148 19.43 4.70 -32.65
CA ALA A 148 18.91 5.80 -31.83
C ALA A 148 17.42 5.63 -31.53
N LEU A 149 16.60 5.29 -32.55
CA LEU A 149 15.17 5.06 -32.36
C LEU A 149 14.87 3.82 -31.49
N VAL A 150 15.68 2.77 -31.57
CA VAL A 150 15.59 1.58 -30.69
C VAL A 150 15.96 1.95 -29.26
N HIS A 151 16.97 2.80 -29.04
CA HIS A 151 17.31 3.31 -27.71
C HIS A 151 16.15 4.13 -27.11
N ILE A 152 15.51 4.98 -27.91
CA ILE A 152 14.32 5.74 -27.50
C ILE A 152 13.20 4.78 -27.06
N MET A 153 12.94 3.72 -27.84
CA MET A 153 11.94 2.71 -27.49
C MET A 153 12.27 2.03 -26.15
N THR A 154 13.51 1.61 -25.98
CA THR A 154 13.96 0.93 -24.75
C THR A 154 13.82 1.84 -23.53
N ASN A 155 14.23 3.10 -23.65
CA ASN A 155 14.08 4.09 -22.58
C ASN A 155 12.62 4.39 -22.28
N ARG A 156 11.75 4.46 -23.30
CA ARG A 156 10.30 4.63 -23.11
C ARG A 156 9.71 3.47 -22.31
N VAL A 157 10.05 2.23 -22.66
CA VAL A 157 9.56 1.05 -21.93
C VAL A 157 10.02 1.10 -20.46
N ARG A 158 11.31 1.41 -20.22
CA ARG A 158 11.84 1.54 -18.84
C ARG A 158 11.12 2.61 -18.04
N ASN A 159 10.97 3.81 -18.62
CA ASN A 159 10.31 4.94 -17.94
C ASN A 159 8.83 4.65 -17.69
N PHE A 160 8.13 4.05 -18.64
CA PHE A 160 6.73 3.68 -18.49
C PHE A 160 6.55 2.63 -17.38
N THR A 161 7.42 1.62 -17.35
CA THR A 161 7.39 0.59 -16.29
C THR A 161 7.66 1.21 -14.92
N ALA A 162 8.66 2.09 -14.80
CA ALA A 162 8.95 2.79 -13.54
C ALA A 162 7.78 3.67 -13.09
N TYR A 163 7.17 4.42 -14.02
CA TYR A 163 5.99 5.25 -13.73
C TYR A 163 4.78 4.42 -13.30
N GLN A 164 4.53 3.28 -13.96
CA GLN A 164 3.48 2.36 -13.53
C GLN A 164 3.72 1.84 -12.13
N GLN A 165 4.94 1.38 -11.82
CA GLN A 165 5.30 0.91 -10.49
C GLN A 165 5.07 1.99 -9.42
N GLN A 166 5.47 3.21 -9.71
CA GLN A 166 5.29 4.34 -8.78
C GLN A 166 3.80 4.67 -8.57
N ASN A 167 3.00 4.67 -9.64
CA ASN A 167 1.55 4.90 -9.56
C ASN A 167 0.83 3.79 -8.80
N GLU A 168 1.19 2.53 -9.02
CA GLU A 168 0.65 1.38 -8.29
C GLU A 168 0.93 1.51 -6.79
N LYS A 169 2.15 1.89 -6.42
CA LYS A 169 2.54 2.15 -5.03
C LYS A 169 1.72 3.30 -4.42
N MET A 170 1.56 4.41 -5.16
CA MET A 170 0.74 5.54 -4.69
C MET A 170 -0.73 5.17 -4.52
N MET A 171 -1.30 4.39 -5.44
CA MET A 171 -2.69 3.94 -5.33
C MET A 171 -2.87 2.96 -4.17
N ALA A 172 -1.94 2.01 -3.98
CA ALA A 172 -1.96 1.12 -2.82
C ALA A 172 -1.88 1.91 -1.51
N LEU A 173 -0.98 2.88 -1.42
CA LEU A 173 -0.85 3.77 -0.26
C LEU A 173 -2.10 4.64 -0.07
N GLY A 174 -2.67 5.19 -1.15
CA GLY A 174 -3.91 5.97 -1.10
C GLY A 174 -5.10 5.16 -0.60
N LYS A 175 -5.24 3.92 -1.07
CA LYS A 175 -6.28 2.99 -0.62
C LYS A 175 -6.13 2.62 0.86
N LEU A 176 -4.90 2.50 1.34
CA LEU A 176 -4.59 2.21 2.73
C LEU A 176 -4.65 3.45 3.64
N SER A 177 -4.43 4.66 3.10
CA SER A 177 -4.27 5.89 3.89
C SER A 177 -5.49 6.22 4.76
N ALA A 178 -6.70 6.03 4.26
CA ALA A 178 -7.92 6.28 5.05
C ALA A 178 -8.04 5.31 6.23
N GLY A 179 -7.73 4.02 6.01
CA GLY A 179 -7.71 3.01 7.07
C GLY A 179 -6.60 3.24 8.08
N LEU A 180 -5.40 3.62 7.59
CA LEU A 180 -4.24 3.93 8.44
C LEU A 180 -4.47 5.16 9.32
N ALA A 181 -5.08 6.22 8.78
CA ALA A 181 -5.45 7.39 9.57
C ALA A 181 -6.42 7.03 10.70
N HIS A 182 -7.40 6.18 10.43
CA HIS A 182 -8.34 5.70 11.44
C HIS A 182 -7.66 4.83 12.50
N GLU A 183 -6.78 3.90 12.09
CA GLU A 183 -6.04 3.01 12.99
C GLU A 183 -4.96 3.74 13.81
N LEU A 184 -4.43 4.88 13.35
CA LEU A 184 -3.54 5.75 14.13
C LEU A 184 -4.32 6.62 15.12
N ASN A 185 -5.47 7.18 14.68
CA ASN A 185 -6.30 8.04 15.54
C ASN A 185 -6.88 7.29 16.73
N ASN A 186 -7.23 6.01 16.60
CA ASN A 186 -7.80 5.20 17.67
C ASN A 186 -6.87 5.10 18.90
N PRO A 187 -5.61 4.60 18.80
CA PRO A 187 -4.70 4.54 19.94
C PRO A 187 -4.26 5.94 20.41
N ALA A 188 -4.14 6.93 19.50
CA ALA A 188 -3.84 8.31 19.89
C ALA A 188 -4.93 8.89 20.77
N ALA A 189 -6.20 8.73 20.41
CA ALA A 189 -7.34 9.14 21.24
C ALA A 189 -7.40 8.36 22.58
N ALA A 190 -7.01 7.08 22.58
CA ALA A 190 -6.92 6.29 23.82
C ALA A 190 -5.82 6.82 24.76
N ILE A 191 -4.66 7.21 24.21
CA ILE A 191 -3.58 7.84 25.00
C ILE A 191 -4.07 9.15 25.60
N VAL A 192 -4.70 10.02 24.82
CA VAL A 192 -5.17 11.32 25.30
C VAL A 192 -6.21 11.14 26.41
N ARG A 193 -7.19 10.26 26.21
CA ARG A 193 -8.19 9.97 27.27
C ARG A 193 -7.54 9.35 28.50
N GLY A 194 -6.69 8.33 28.34
CA GLY A 194 -5.98 7.67 29.42
C GLY A 194 -5.11 8.65 30.21
N SER A 195 -4.39 9.55 29.54
CA SER A 195 -3.58 10.59 30.19
C SER A 195 -4.46 11.58 30.96
N SER A 196 -5.59 12.00 30.40
CA SER A 196 -6.53 12.90 31.09
C SER A 196 -7.14 12.24 32.33
N SER A 197 -7.55 10.97 32.22
CA SER A 197 -8.06 10.20 33.36
C SER A 197 -6.98 9.97 34.43
N LEU A 198 -5.74 9.71 34.02
CA LEU A 198 -4.61 9.55 34.96
C LEU A 198 -4.31 10.84 35.70
N ILE A 199 -4.32 12.00 35.01
CA ILE A 199 -4.16 13.31 35.68
C ILE A 199 -5.26 13.54 36.71
N GLN A 200 -6.51 13.24 36.38
CA GLN A 200 -7.64 13.36 37.31
C GLN A 200 -7.51 12.40 38.49
N HIS A 201 -7.11 11.15 38.23
CA HIS A 201 -6.91 10.13 39.27
C HIS A 201 -5.77 10.47 40.24
N LEU A 202 -4.70 11.12 39.74
CA LEU A 202 -3.56 11.55 40.55
C LEU A 202 -3.82 12.87 41.32
N GLN A 203 -4.95 13.53 41.13
CA GLN A 203 -5.33 14.67 41.96
C GLN A 203 -5.61 14.16 43.36
N LEU A 204 -4.73 14.53 44.30
CA LEU A 204 -4.81 14.13 45.68
C LEU A 204 -6.13 14.61 46.30
N GLU A 205 -6.98 13.68 46.70
CA GLU A 205 -8.06 13.99 47.64
C GLU A 205 -7.50 14.21 49.03
N PRO A 206 -7.73 15.39 49.67
CA PRO A 206 -7.11 15.67 50.97
C PRO A 206 -7.52 14.68 52.04
N THR A 207 -8.70 14.07 51.95
CA THR A 207 -9.22 13.05 52.87
C THR A 207 -8.45 11.74 52.73
N ALA A 208 -8.30 11.21 51.54
CA ALA A 208 -7.55 9.96 51.26
C ALA A 208 -6.09 10.08 51.69
N PHE A 209 -5.43 11.22 51.40
CA PHE A 209 -4.06 11.48 51.86
C PHE A 209 -3.96 11.48 53.40
N LYS A 210 -4.91 12.14 54.09
CA LYS A 210 -4.96 12.19 55.54
C LYS A 210 -5.13 10.78 56.15
N GLU A 211 -5.97 9.95 55.56
CA GLU A 211 -6.22 8.57 56.00
C GLU A 211 -4.95 7.72 55.87
N VAL A 212 -4.28 7.78 54.74
CA VAL A 212 -3.00 7.06 54.52
C VAL A 212 -1.92 7.53 55.47
N MET A 213 -1.79 8.85 55.71
CA MET A 213 -0.79 9.40 56.66
C MET A 213 -1.14 9.11 58.11
N ALA A 214 -2.33 8.68 58.42
CA ALA A 214 -2.77 8.29 59.77
C ALA A 214 -2.50 6.81 60.07
N ILE A 215 -2.13 6.00 59.08
CA ILE A 215 -1.79 4.57 59.26
C ILE A 215 -0.53 4.45 60.14
N ARG A 216 -0.66 3.68 61.20
CA ARG A 216 0.44 3.32 62.10
C ARG A 216 0.48 1.82 62.20
N MET A 217 1.37 1.21 61.42
CA MET A 217 1.68 -0.23 61.44
C MET A 217 3.13 -0.42 61.81
N GLU A 218 3.45 -1.58 62.37
CA GLU A 218 4.85 -1.96 62.60
C GLU A 218 5.55 -2.27 61.28
N GLU A 219 6.85 -1.98 61.19
CA GLU A 219 7.66 -2.21 60.01
C GLU A 219 7.52 -3.65 59.47
N LYS A 220 7.52 -4.63 60.39
CA LYS A 220 7.33 -6.05 60.03
C LYS A 220 5.96 -6.34 59.38
N GLU A 221 4.89 -5.70 59.84
CA GLU A 221 3.56 -5.87 59.27
C GLU A 221 3.50 -5.29 57.85
N VAL A 222 4.10 -4.11 57.65
CA VAL A 222 4.20 -3.45 56.34
C VAL A 222 5.01 -4.33 55.40
N ASP A 223 6.14 -4.93 55.84
CA ASP A 223 6.93 -5.83 55.01
C ASP A 223 6.16 -7.06 54.57
N ILE A 224 5.36 -7.66 55.46
CA ILE A 224 4.53 -8.83 55.13
C ILE A 224 3.44 -8.47 54.14
N VAL A 225 2.72 -7.36 54.37
CA VAL A 225 1.66 -6.87 53.47
C VAL A 225 2.26 -6.58 52.10
N THR A 226 3.38 -5.88 52.02
CA THR A 226 4.07 -5.56 50.79
C THR A 226 4.51 -6.83 50.03
N LYS A 227 5.10 -7.80 50.73
CA LYS A 227 5.52 -9.07 50.12
C LYS A 227 4.34 -9.82 49.51
N LYS A 228 3.22 -9.94 50.26
CA LYS A 228 1.99 -10.58 49.76
C LYS A 228 1.41 -9.85 48.55
N LEU A 229 1.37 -8.54 48.59
CA LEU A 229 0.93 -7.73 47.44
C LEU A 229 1.76 -8.04 46.20
N PHE A 230 3.10 -8.04 46.28
CA PHE A 230 3.97 -8.37 45.15
C PHE A 230 3.82 -9.84 44.68
N GLU A 231 3.57 -10.79 45.60
CA GLU A 231 3.29 -12.19 45.24
C GLU A 231 2.03 -12.30 44.40
N ILE A 232 0.96 -11.56 44.71
CA ILE A 232 -0.30 -11.54 43.95
C ILE A 232 -0.08 -10.85 42.59
N LEU A 233 0.57 -9.70 42.57
CA LEU A 233 0.83 -8.94 41.35
C LEU A 233 1.69 -9.70 40.33
N ASN A 234 2.63 -10.52 40.82
CA ASN A 234 3.52 -11.34 39.99
C ASN A 234 2.93 -12.71 39.62
N ARG A 235 1.66 -13.01 39.91
CA ARG A 235 1.01 -14.23 39.45
C ARG A 235 0.99 -14.24 37.90
N SER A 236 1.68 -15.22 37.32
CA SER A 236 1.78 -15.38 35.87
C SER A 236 0.52 -15.98 35.25
N ASP A 237 -0.28 -16.70 36.05
CA ASP A 237 -1.50 -17.36 35.62
C ASP A 237 -2.75 -16.52 36.02
N ARG A 238 -3.14 -15.61 35.17
CA ARG A 238 -4.41 -14.87 35.30
C ARG A 238 -5.44 -15.51 34.36
N PRO A 239 -6.30 -16.41 34.83
CA PRO A 239 -7.27 -17.10 33.97
C PRO A 239 -8.24 -16.11 33.34
N LYS A 240 -8.53 -16.29 32.06
CA LYS A 240 -9.58 -15.51 31.39
C LYS A 240 -10.93 -15.96 31.94
N LEU A 241 -11.51 -15.14 32.80
CA LEU A 241 -12.83 -15.38 33.38
C LEU A 241 -13.94 -15.14 32.34
N THR A 242 -14.97 -15.98 32.35
CA THR A 242 -16.22 -15.65 31.68
C THR A 242 -16.94 -14.52 32.44
N LEU A 243 -17.89 -13.84 31.78
CA LEU A 243 -18.64 -12.78 32.41
C LEU A 243 -19.32 -13.24 33.72
N ILE A 244 -19.91 -14.43 33.72
CA ILE A 244 -20.58 -15.01 34.91
C ILE A 244 -19.56 -15.25 36.03
N GLN A 245 -18.43 -15.89 35.73
CA GLN A 245 -17.38 -16.17 36.72
C GLN A 245 -16.78 -14.89 37.29
N ARG A 246 -16.67 -13.82 36.48
CA ARG A 246 -16.18 -12.52 36.91
C ARG A 246 -17.17 -11.90 37.89
N THR A 247 -18.46 -11.84 37.53
CA THR A 247 -19.50 -11.26 38.42
C THR A 247 -19.58 -12.04 39.74
N GLU A 248 -19.55 -13.38 39.73
CA GLU A 248 -19.57 -14.19 40.97
C GLU A 248 -18.37 -13.88 41.88
N LYS A 249 -17.20 -13.66 41.32
CA LYS A 249 -16.00 -13.29 42.10
C LYS A 249 -16.07 -11.86 42.59
N GLU A 250 -16.55 -10.91 41.79
CA GLU A 250 -16.76 -9.51 42.18
C GLU A 250 -17.75 -9.42 43.34
N ASP A 251 -18.85 -10.17 43.28
CA ASP A 251 -19.85 -10.22 44.35
C ASP A 251 -19.24 -10.77 45.65
N ALA A 252 -18.50 -11.90 45.59
CA ALA A 252 -17.87 -12.51 46.75
C ALA A 252 -16.84 -11.59 47.39
N VAL A 253 -16.04 -10.90 46.59
CA VAL A 253 -15.01 -9.94 47.07
C VAL A 253 -15.69 -8.71 47.68
N ARG A 254 -16.75 -8.19 47.03
CA ARG A 254 -17.54 -7.04 47.55
C ARG A 254 -18.18 -7.36 48.87
N ASP A 255 -18.87 -8.53 49.00
CA ASP A 255 -19.49 -8.95 50.26
C ASP A 255 -18.47 -9.03 51.40
N TRP A 256 -17.26 -9.59 51.13
CA TRP A 256 -16.16 -9.63 52.10
C TRP A 256 -15.74 -8.20 52.53
N LEU A 257 -15.57 -7.27 51.55
CA LEU A 257 -15.17 -5.88 51.81
C LEU A 257 -16.22 -5.14 52.67
N ASP A 258 -17.53 -5.34 52.36
CA ASP A 258 -18.64 -4.73 53.12
C ASP A 258 -18.71 -5.27 54.54
N ASP A 259 -18.55 -6.58 54.76
CA ASP A 259 -18.49 -7.21 56.07
C ASP A 259 -17.36 -6.65 56.95
N HIS A 260 -16.28 -6.16 56.29
CA HIS A 260 -15.13 -5.57 56.96
C HIS A 260 -15.10 -4.04 56.93
N HIS A 261 -16.23 -3.42 56.57
CA HIS A 261 -16.43 -1.95 56.54
C HIS A 261 -15.42 -1.21 55.64
N VAL A 262 -14.96 -1.83 54.57
CA VAL A 262 -14.11 -1.17 53.60
C VAL A 262 -14.99 -0.25 52.71
N THR A 263 -14.61 1.00 52.65
CA THR A 263 -15.28 1.97 51.77
C THR A 263 -14.97 1.76 50.30
N ASN A 264 -15.84 2.18 49.40
CA ASN A 264 -15.72 2.00 47.92
C ASN A 264 -15.60 0.51 47.50
N SER A 265 -16.29 -0.39 48.22
CA SER A 265 -16.23 -1.83 48.04
C SER A 265 -16.50 -2.28 46.61
N ASP A 266 -17.43 -1.65 45.87
CA ASP A 266 -17.73 -1.95 44.47
C ASP A 266 -16.54 -1.73 43.56
N GLU A 267 -15.87 -0.56 43.66
CA GLU A 267 -14.69 -0.23 42.83
C GLU A 267 -13.47 -1.08 43.23
N VAL A 268 -13.26 -1.29 44.52
CA VAL A 268 -12.16 -2.13 45.03
C VAL A 268 -12.35 -3.55 44.56
N ALA A 269 -13.57 -4.12 44.63
CA ALA A 269 -13.85 -5.49 44.21
C ALA A 269 -13.57 -5.70 42.72
N GLU A 270 -14.08 -4.78 41.85
CA GLU A 270 -13.85 -4.84 40.41
C GLU A 270 -12.35 -4.88 40.09
N ASN A 271 -11.58 -3.94 40.64
CA ASN A 271 -10.15 -3.85 40.38
C ASN A 271 -9.37 -5.03 40.99
N PHE A 272 -9.73 -5.49 42.18
CA PHE A 272 -9.05 -6.62 42.81
C PHE A 272 -9.23 -7.91 42.01
N VAL A 273 -10.44 -8.18 41.53
CA VAL A 273 -10.71 -9.35 40.66
C VAL A 273 -9.92 -9.27 39.34
N ASP A 274 -9.77 -8.08 38.75
CA ASP A 274 -8.95 -7.88 37.55
C ASP A 274 -7.47 -8.23 37.80
N TYR A 275 -6.97 -8.04 39.00
CA TYR A 275 -5.63 -8.41 39.43
C TYR A 275 -5.54 -9.80 40.07
N ALA A 276 -6.60 -10.61 39.99
CA ALA A 276 -6.71 -11.97 40.47
C ALA A 276 -6.60 -12.11 42.01
N PHE A 277 -7.04 -11.10 42.76
CA PHE A 277 -7.28 -11.24 44.19
C PHE A 277 -8.50 -12.13 44.43
N ASN A 278 -8.49 -12.84 45.54
CA ASN A 278 -9.61 -13.62 46.02
C ASN A 278 -9.83 -13.40 47.54
N CYS A 279 -10.91 -13.93 48.08
CA CYS A 279 -11.24 -13.76 49.51
C CYS A 279 -10.18 -14.33 50.44
N GLU A 280 -9.45 -15.41 50.07
CA GLU A 280 -8.35 -15.97 50.84
C GLU A 280 -7.17 -15.01 50.92
N ASP A 281 -6.86 -14.33 49.83
CA ASP A 281 -5.82 -13.31 49.82
C ASP A 281 -6.19 -12.17 50.76
N MET A 282 -7.44 -11.71 50.75
CA MET A 282 -7.89 -10.61 51.62
C MET A 282 -7.92 -11.00 53.08
N GLU A 283 -8.34 -12.23 53.43
CA GLU A 283 -8.24 -12.74 54.81
C GLU A 283 -6.79 -12.78 55.28
N SER A 284 -5.89 -13.19 54.42
CA SER A 284 -4.46 -13.19 54.66
C SER A 284 -3.86 -11.78 54.89
N PHE A 285 -4.40 -10.74 54.26
CA PHE A 285 -4.03 -9.34 54.56
C PHE A 285 -4.56 -8.90 55.93
N LYS A 286 -5.83 -9.25 56.24
CA LYS A 286 -6.46 -8.94 57.52
C LYS A 286 -5.69 -9.47 58.74
N GLU A 287 -5.03 -10.64 58.64
CA GLU A 287 -4.21 -11.18 59.73
C GLU A 287 -3.08 -10.22 60.15
N HIS A 288 -2.66 -9.29 59.26
CA HIS A 288 -1.52 -8.42 59.49
C HIS A 288 -1.87 -6.92 59.47
N ILE A 289 -3.11 -6.57 59.07
CA ILE A 289 -3.59 -5.19 59.06
C ILE A 289 -4.64 -5.03 60.17
N PRO A 290 -4.43 -4.14 61.15
CA PRO A 290 -5.45 -3.84 62.15
C PRO A 290 -6.78 -3.39 61.48
N ASP A 291 -7.93 -3.86 62.00
CA ASP A 291 -9.26 -3.61 61.40
C ASP A 291 -9.52 -2.15 61.00
N ARG A 292 -9.10 -1.22 61.88
CA ARG A 292 -9.24 0.23 61.63
C ARG A 292 -8.46 0.76 60.43
N TYR A 293 -7.48 0.00 59.92
CA TYR A 293 -6.66 0.40 58.78
C TYR A 293 -6.95 -0.42 57.53
N LEU A 294 -7.82 -1.42 57.54
CA LEU A 294 -8.18 -2.22 56.38
C LEU A 294 -8.72 -1.34 55.25
N SER A 295 -9.71 -0.49 55.53
CA SER A 295 -10.29 0.41 54.53
C SER A 295 -9.25 1.35 53.90
N PRO A 296 -8.46 2.13 54.68
CA PRO A 296 -7.40 2.98 54.09
C PRO A 296 -6.35 2.21 53.30
N VAL A 297 -5.92 1.03 53.76
CA VAL A 297 -4.88 0.23 53.08
C VAL A 297 -5.44 -0.34 51.76
N PHE A 298 -6.63 -0.92 51.76
CA PHE A 298 -7.22 -1.48 50.54
C PHE A 298 -7.56 -0.40 49.52
N ASN A 299 -8.05 0.75 49.93
CA ASN A 299 -8.26 1.89 49.03
C ASN A 299 -6.93 2.42 48.47
N TRP A 300 -5.84 2.44 49.27
CA TRP A 300 -4.51 2.79 48.80
C TRP A 300 -3.99 1.79 47.75
N ILE A 301 -4.14 0.47 48.02
CA ILE A 301 -3.78 -0.58 47.06
C ILE A 301 -4.59 -0.38 45.77
N ASN A 302 -5.94 -0.21 45.86
CA ASN A 302 -6.80 0.03 44.71
C ASN A 302 -6.33 1.22 43.88
N THR A 303 -6.05 2.36 44.50
CA THR A 303 -5.57 3.57 43.81
C THR A 303 -4.27 3.30 43.04
N ASN A 304 -3.34 2.54 43.62
CA ASN A 304 -2.11 2.18 42.91
C ASN A 304 -2.33 1.19 41.75
N LEU A 305 -3.21 0.19 41.91
CA LEU A 305 -3.57 -0.75 40.86
C LEU A 305 -4.24 -0.05 39.68
N VAL A 306 -5.15 0.88 39.95
CA VAL A 306 -5.82 1.71 38.93
C VAL A 306 -4.79 2.58 38.19
N THR A 307 -3.87 3.20 38.94
CA THR A 307 -2.75 3.98 38.33
C THR A 307 -1.93 3.14 37.40
N GLU A 308 -1.49 1.95 37.86
CA GLU A 308 -0.68 1.02 37.07
C GLU A 308 -1.41 0.60 35.79
N ARG A 309 -2.70 0.23 35.88
CA ARG A 309 -3.54 -0.11 34.74
C ARG A 309 -3.60 1.02 33.72
N MET A 310 -3.84 2.25 34.15
CA MET A 310 -3.90 3.43 33.26
C MET A 310 -2.57 3.65 32.54
N VAL A 311 -1.43 3.50 33.22
CA VAL A 311 -0.10 3.63 32.62
C VAL A 311 0.14 2.51 31.60
N MET A 312 -0.22 1.27 31.94
CA MET A 312 -0.09 0.12 31.02
C MET A 312 -0.95 0.30 29.76
N ASP A 313 -2.17 0.81 29.87
CA ASP A 313 -3.06 1.06 28.73
C ASP A 313 -2.48 2.16 27.81
N ILE A 314 -1.93 3.22 28.37
CA ILE A 314 -1.22 4.27 27.63
C ILE A 314 0.01 3.68 26.92
N GLN A 315 0.82 2.88 27.61
CA GLN A 315 1.99 2.22 27.04
C GLN A 315 1.62 1.29 25.88
N LYS A 316 0.60 0.44 26.06
CA LYS A 316 0.08 -0.46 25.03
C LYS A 316 -0.40 0.28 23.80
N SER A 317 -1.12 1.39 24.01
CA SER A 317 -1.59 2.25 22.92
C SER A 317 -0.42 2.94 22.19
N SER A 318 0.60 3.40 22.91
CA SER A 318 1.82 3.99 22.35
C SER A 318 2.61 2.97 21.54
N GLN A 319 2.77 1.74 22.06
CA GLN A 319 3.44 0.65 21.35
C GLN A 319 2.73 0.32 20.04
N ARG A 320 1.39 0.30 20.06
CA ARG A 320 0.58 0.08 18.84
C ARG A 320 0.83 1.14 17.77
N ILE A 321 0.94 2.43 18.15
CA ILE A 321 1.33 3.49 17.21
C ILE A 321 2.72 3.23 16.65
N SER A 322 3.68 2.89 17.49
CA SER A 322 5.06 2.60 17.06
C SER A 322 5.10 1.46 16.03
N ASP A 323 4.37 0.38 16.26
CA ASP A 323 4.32 -0.78 15.38
C ASP A 323 3.64 -0.44 14.04
N LEU A 324 2.55 0.34 14.06
CA LEU A 324 1.91 0.86 12.85
C LEU A 324 2.87 1.75 12.04
N VAL A 325 3.57 2.68 12.68
CA VAL A 325 4.54 3.56 12.02
C VAL A 325 5.70 2.76 11.42
N LYS A 326 6.22 1.75 12.13
CA LYS A 326 7.24 0.84 11.59
C LYS A 326 6.75 0.08 10.35
N SER A 327 5.51 -0.45 10.40
CA SER A 327 4.91 -1.18 9.28
C SER A 327 4.70 -0.26 8.06
N ILE A 328 4.23 0.97 8.25
CA ILE A 328 4.10 1.97 7.19
C ILE A 328 5.48 2.32 6.62
N LYS A 329 6.47 2.54 7.47
CA LYS A 329 7.83 2.86 7.04
C LYS A 329 8.44 1.72 6.22
N SER A 330 8.28 0.47 6.63
CA SER A 330 8.75 -0.69 5.86
C SER A 330 8.05 -0.80 4.51
N PHE A 331 6.76 -0.39 4.42
CA PHE A 331 6.01 -0.36 3.18
C PHE A 331 6.40 0.80 2.25
N THR A 332 6.73 1.99 2.79
CA THR A 332 7.04 3.19 2.00
C THR A 332 8.52 3.33 1.64
N HIS A 333 9.45 2.86 2.49
CA HIS A 333 10.90 2.94 2.28
C HIS A 333 11.46 1.87 1.31
N MET A 334 10.64 1.32 0.44
CA MET A 334 11.00 0.33 -0.58
C MET A 334 12.00 0.83 -1.63
N ASP A 335 12.23 2.14 -1.75
CA ASP A 335 12.92 2.75 -2.89
C ASP A 335 14.40 3.09 -2.67
N GLN A 336 14.98 2.84 -1.50
CA GLN A 336 16.39 3.12 -1.29
C GLN A 336 17.27 1.88 -1.53
N GLY A 337 17.41 1.50 -2.80
CA GLY A 337 18.61 0.86 -3.40
C GLY A 337 19.30 -0.29 -2.68
N LYS A 338 18.67 -0.93 -1.70
CA LYS A 338 19.20 -2.17 -1.14
C LYS A 338 18.79 -3.31 -2.05
N GLY A 339 19.78 -4.02 -2.58
CA GLY A 339 19.59 -5.26 -3.34
C GLY A 339 18.83 -6.30 -2.51
N LYS A 340 18.67 -7.51 -3.05
CA LYS A 340 18.07 -8.63 -2.33
C LYS A 340 18.83 -8.90 -1.03
N GLU A 341 18.08 -9.06 0.09
CA GLU A 341 18.61 -9.42 1.41
C GLU A 341 17.90 -10.66 1.97
N TYR A 342 18.56 -11.37 2.88
CA TYR A 342 17.95 -12.51 3.56
C TYR A 342 16.91 -12.01 4.57
N THR A 343 15.64 -12.21 4.28
CA THR A 343 14.51 -11.74 5.08
C THR A 343 13.64 -12.88 5.59
N ASP A 344 13.03 -12.68 6.75
CA ASP A 344 11.98 -13.54 7.26
C ASP A 344 10.65 -13.20 6.58
N ILE A 345 10.04 -14.18 5.92
CA ILE A 345 8.76 -14.00 5.24
C ILE A 345 7.62 -13.71 6.23
N HIS A 346 7.69 -14.27 7.46
CA HIS A 346 6.66 -14.06 8.47
C HIS A 346 6.56 -12.60 8.90
N ASP A 347 7.68 -11.87 8.97
CA ASP A 347 7.67 -10.44 9.30
C ASP A 347 6.85 -9.63 8.29
N GLY A 348 7.00 -9.92 6.99
CA GLY A 348 6.23 -9.29 5.93
C GLY A 348 4.73 -9.59 6.01
N LEU A 349 4.37 -10.85 6.28
CA LEU A 349 2.97 -11.28 6.45
C LEU A 349 2.33 -10.61 7.68
N ARG A 350 3.00 -10.64 8.84
CA ARG A 350 2.53 -10.00 10.08
C ARG A 350 2.34 -8.49 9.90
N ASN A 351 3.32 -7.81 9.30
CA ASN A 351 3.22 -6.37 8.99
C ASN A 351 2.02 -6.06 8.09
N THR A 352 1.75 -6.90 7.08
CA THR A 352 0.61 -6.74 6.20
C THR A 352 -0.71 -6.91 6.94
N LEU A 353 -0.81 -7.91 7.83
CA LEU A 353 -2.01 -8.11 8.66
C LEU A 353 -2.27 -6.91 9.59
N ILE A 354 -1.21 -6.32 10.16
CA ILE A 354 -1.31 -5.10 10.97
C ILE A 354 -1.89 -3.93 10.14
N ILE A 355 -1.37 -3.73 8.93
CA ILE A 355 -1.84 -2.65 8.03
C ILE A 355 -3.31 -2.87 7.63
N LEU A 356 -3.71 -4.11 7.37
CA LEU A 356 -5.06 -4.46 6.93
C LEU A 356 -6.04 -4.73 8.08
N GLN A 357 -5.63 -4.54 9.35
CA GLN A 357 -6.43 -4.86 10.53
C GLN A 357 -7.80 -4.15 10.54
N HIS A 358 -7.87 -2.93 9.98
CA HIS A 358 -9.14 -2.21 9.82
C HIS A 358 -10.16 -3.01 8.97
N LYS A 359 -9.72 -3.52 7.81
CA LYS A 359 -10.59 -4.32 6.94
C LYS A 359 -10.99 -5.66 7.58
N ILE A 360 -10.02 -6.32 8.24
CA ILE A 360 -10.24 -7.57 8.98
C ILE A 360 -11.35 -7.39 10.02
N LYS A 361 -11.27 -6.33 10.83
CA LYS A 361 -12.29 -6.03 11.85
C LYS A 361 -13.62 -5.64 11.23
N LYS A 362 -13.62 -4.76 10.22
CA LYS A 362 -14.85 -4.33 9.54
C LYS A 362 -15.60 -5.49 8.89
N GLY A 363 -14.87 -6.44 8.31
CA GLY A 363 -15.42 -7.63 7.65
C GLY A 363 -15.72 -8.80 8.60
N ASN A 364 -15.52 -8.65 9.93
CA ASN A 364 -15.59 -9.76 10.89
C ASN A 364 -14.82 -11.01 10.44
N VAL A 365 -13.63 -10.80 9.88
CA VAL A 365 -12.80 -11.89 9.37
C VAL A 365 -11.96 -12.48 10.47
N THR A 366 -12.04 -13.81 10.64
CA THR A 366 -11.16 -14.56 11.53
C THR A 366 -9.88 -14.91 10.78
N VAL A 367 -8.74 -14.51 11.32
CA VAL A 367 -7.41 -14.82 10.75
C VAL A 367 -6.81 -16.00 11.49
N THR A 368 -6.38 -17.01 10.74
CA THR A 368 -5.68 -18.19 11.26
C THR A 368 -4.28 -18.25 10.65
N GLU A 369 -3.25 -18.08 11.48
CA GLU A 369 -1.85 -18.16 11.11
C GLU A 369 -1.31 -19.55 11.40
N GLN A 370 -0.81 -20.26 10.37
CA GLN A 370 -0.21 -21.58 10.44
C GLN A 370 1.22 -21.52 9.91
N TYR A 371 2.09 -20.90 10.68
CA TYR A 371 3.47 -20.65 10.29
C TYR A 371 4.38 -21.81 10.68
N ASP A 372 5.25 -22.20 9.75
CA ASP A 372 6.37 -23.10 10.02
C ASP A 372 7.53 -22.26 10.56
N GLU A 373 7.68 -22.25 11.88
CA GLU A 373 8.72 -21.47 12.57
C GLU A 373 10.16 -21.94 12.22
N THR A 374 10.31 -23.05 11.50
CA THR A 374 11.63 -23.57 11.08
C THR A 374 12.05 -23.08 9.70
N LEU A 375 11.26 -22.20 9.05
CA LEU A 375 11.57 -21.71 7.72
C LEU A 375 12.89 -20.91 7.69
N PRO A 376 13.75 -21.16 6.69
CA PRO A 376 14.91 -20.33 6.46
C PRO A 376 14.51 -18.95 5.93
N LYS A 377 15.37 -17.97 6.17
CA LYS A 377 15.25 -16.67 5.53
C LYS A 377 15.39 -16.80 4.02
N VAL A 378 14.62 -16.02 3.27
CA VAL A 378 14.62 -16.00 1.80
C VAL A 378 15.36 -14.77 1.31
N LYS A 379 16.21 -14.95 0.28
CA LYS A 379 16.94 -13.84 -0.36
C LYS A 379 16.01 -13.09 -1.31
N ALA A 380 15.47 -11.97 -0.85
CA ALA A 380 14.44 -11.21 -1.56
C ALA A 380 14.52 -9.70 -1.34
N MET A 381 13.82 -8.95 -2.15
CA MET A 381 13.55 -7.53 -1.94
C MET A 381 12.32 -7.41 -1.03
N VAL A 382 12.54 -7.07 0.24
CA VAL A 382 11.51 -7.04 1.31
C VAL A 382 10.26 -6.28 0.88
N GLY A 383 10.46 -5.13 0.26
CA GLY A 383 9.38 -4.31 -0.19
C GLY A 383 8.51 -4.93 -1.27
N GLU A 384 9.11 -5.61 -2.22
CA GLU A 384 8.37 -6.32 -3.26
C GLU A 384 7.56 -7.49 -2.68
N LEU A 385 8.13 -8.25 -1.71
CA LEU A 385 7.37 -9.27 -1.01
C LEU A 385 6.18 -8.70 -0.25
N ASN A 386 6.36 -7.59 0.46
CA ASN A 386 5.26 -6.93 1.17
C ASN A 386 4.14 -6.50 0.22
N GLN A 387 4.47 -6.10 -1.01
CA GLN A 387 3.47 -5.80 -2.05
C GLN A 387 2.71 -7.05 -2.49
N VAL A 388 3.40 -8.19 -2.61
CA VAL A 388 2.75 -9.48 -2.89
C VAL A 388 1.72 -9.83 -1.82
N TRP A 389 2.13 -9.76 -0.54
CA TRP A 389 1.26 -10.09 0.59
C TRP A 389 0.06 -9.13 0.66
N THR A 390 0.30 -7.84 0.50
CA THR A 390 -0.76 -6.83 0.53
C THR A 390 -1.78 -7.07 -0.56
N ASN A 391 -1.36 -7.33 -1.80
CA ASN A 391 -2.28 -7.56 -2.91
C ASN A 391 -3.11 -8.83 -2.72
N LEU A 392 -2.49 -9.92 -2.26
CA LEU A 392 -3.19 -11.19 -2.07
C LEU A 392 -4.15 -11.14 -0.88
N ILE A 393 -3.72 -10.61 0.26
CA ILE A 393 -4.55 -10.52 1.47
C ILE A 393 -5.68 -9.49 1.27
N ASP A 394 -5.41 -8.34 0.65
CA ASP A 394 -6.44 -7.35 0.34
C ASP A 394 -7.51 -7.91 -0.62
N ASN A 395 -7.10 -8.70 -1.62
CA ASN A 395 -8.03 -9.37 -2.52
C ASN A 395 -8.88 -10.42 -1.80
N ALA A 396 -8.31 -11.20 -0.90
CA ALA A 396 -9.03 -12.17 -0.08
C ALA A 396 -10.08 -11.47 0.82
N LEU A 397 -9.70 -10.37 1.47
CA LEU A 397 -10.61 -9.57 2.30
C LEU A 397 -11.75 -8.96 1.47
N ASP A 398 -11.44 -8.40 0.29
CA ASP A 398 -12.45 -7.85 -0.62
C ASP A 398 -13.43 -8.96 -1.12
N ALA A 399 -12.94 -10.18 -1.37
CA ALA A 399 -13.79 -11.30 -1.79
C ALA A 399 -14.78 -11.73 -0.70
N MET A 400 -14.39 -11.63 0.56
CA MET A 400 -15.23 -11.96 1.71
C MET A 400 -16.16 -10.81 2.16
N GLU A 401 -15.96 -9.57 1.68
CA GLU A 401 -16.73 -8.40 2.14
C GLU A 401 -18.25 -8.58 1.96
N ALA A 402 -18.68 -9.20 0.86
CA ALA A 402 -20.09 -9.41 0.56
C ALA A 402 -20.80 -10.36 1.56
N SER A 403 -20.08 -11.28 2.21
CA SER A 403 -20.63 -12.22 3.19
C SER A 403 -20.76 -11.65 4.60
N GLY A 404 -20.13 -10.49 4.87
CA GLY A 404 -20.10 -9.82 6.18
C GLY A 404 -19.36 -10.58 7.27
N LYS A 405 -18.75 -11.72 6.94
CA LYS A 405 -17.87 -12.55 7.77
C LYS A 405 -16.98 -13.38 6.87
N GLY A 406 -15.84 -13.86 7.38
CA GLY A 406 -14.97 -14.71 6.61
C GLY A 406 -13.89 -15.37 7.44
N GLN A 407 -13.20 -16.33 6.83
CA GLN A 407 -12.05 -17.00 7.39
C GLN A 407 -10.87 -16.85 6.43
N LEU A 408 -9.83 -16.17 6.89
CA LEU A 408 -8.54 -16.04 6.20
C LEU A 408 -7.53 -16.95 6.87
N THR A 409 -6.97 -17.91 6.13
CA THR A 409 -5.89 -18.76 6.63
C THR A 409 -4.61 -18.49 5.88
N ILE A 410 -3.53 -18.22 6.61
CA ILE A 410 -2.19 -18.04 6.04
C ILE A 410 -1.33 -19.18 6.54
N ARG A 411 -0.84 -19.99 5.59
CA ARG A 411 0.04 -21.12 5.90
C ARG A 411 1.38 -20.92 5.24
N THR A 412 2.45 -21.26 5.95
CA THR A 412 3.80 -21.32 5.39
C THR A 412 4.35 -22.73 5.57
N ARG A 413 5.14 -23.19 4.60
CA ARG A 413 5.89 -24.45 4.70
C ARG A 413 7.14 -24.41 3.85
N ARG A 414 8.11 -25.25 4.20
CA ARG A 414 9.28 -25.50 3.37
C ARG A 414 8.96 -26.61 2.35
N ASP A 415 9.28 -26.38 1.08
CA ASP A 415 9.26 -27.38 0.03
C ASP A 415 10.63 -27.45 -0.66
N ARG A 416 11.50 -28.30 -0.13
CA ARG A 416 12.91 -28.49 -0.60
C ARG A 416 13.70 -27.18 -0.57
N GLU A 417 13.99 -26.60 -1.74
CA GLU A 417 14.72 -25.34 -1.94
C GLU A 417 13.81 -24.12 -1.96
N PHE A 418 12.49 -24.34 -1.81
CA PHE A 418 11.48 -23.30 -1.86
C PHE A 418 10.82 -23.10 -0.49
N VAL A 419 10.39 -21.86 -0.28
CA VAL A 419 9.40 -21.52 0.74
C VAL A 419 8.07 -21.31 0.06
N GLU A 420 7.06 -22.00 0.52
CA GLU A 420 5.68 -21.90 0.03
C GLU A 420 4.83 -21.13 1.05
N VAL A 421 4.10 -20.14 0.55
CA VAL A 421 3.09 -19.39 1.30
C VAL A 421 1.74 -19.63 0.64
N THR A 422 0.78 -20.10 1.40
CA THR A 422 -0.60 -20.29 0.95
C THR A 422 -1.50 -19.32 1.69
N ILE A 423 -2.25 -18.51 0.94
CA ILE A 423 -3.27 -17.60 1.46
C ILE A 423 -4.62 -18.15 0.98
N THR A 424 -5.46 -18.53 1.95
CA THR A 424 -6.77 -19.15 1.72
C THR A 424 -7.87 -18.24 2.25
N ASP A 425 -8.87 -17.98 1.43
CA ASP A 425 -10.12 -17.33 1.81
C ASP A 425 -11.33 -18.25 1.60
N ASP A 426 -12.40 -18.03 2.32
CA ASP A 426 -13.68 -18.70 2.20
C ASP A 426 -14.72 -17.90 1.40
N GLY A 427 -14.24 -17.03 0.53
CA GLY A 427 -15.04 -16.19 -0.37
C GLY A 427 -15.81 -16.98 -1.44
N PRO A 428 -16.46 -16.26 -2.37
CA PRO A 428 -17.32 -16.88 -3.40
C PRO A 428 -16.57 -17.74 -4.40
N GLY A 429 -15.24 -17.68 -4.42
CA GLY A 429 -14.40 -18.36 -5.40
C GLY A 429 -14.24 -17.57 -6.71
N ILE A 430 -13.43 -18.12 -7.61
CA ILE A 430 -13.13 -17.57 -8.93
C ILE A 430 -13.68 -18.52 -9.99
N PRO A 431 -14.61 -18.08 -10.86
CA PRO A 431 -15.14 -18.88 -11.96
C PRO A 431 -14.03 -19.40 -12.89
N ASP A 432 -14.18 -20.62 -13.41
CA ASP A 432 -13.15 -21.25 -14.26
C ASP A 432 -12.87 -20.47 -15.55
N GLU A 433 -13.90 -19.80 -16.09
CA GLU A 433 -13.83 -19.04 -17.33
C GLU A 433 -12.84 -17.84 -17.24
N ILE A 434 -12.66 -17.30 -16.04
CA ILE A 434 -11.80 -16.13 -15.83
C ILE A 434 -10.47 -16.46 -15.14
N LYS A 435 -10.28 -17.69 -14.65
CA LYS A 435 -9.05 -18.08 -13.93
C LYS A 435 -7.76 -17.84 -14.70
N SER A 436 -7.79 -17.98 -16.02
CA SER A 436 -6.61 -17.70 -16.87
C SER A 436 -6.34 -16.22 -17.06
N GLN A 437 -7.34 -15.36 -16.84
CA GLN A 437 -7.25 -13.92 -17.08
C GLN A 437 -6.99 -13.09 -15.81
N ILE A 438 -7.14 -13.68 -14.61
CA ILE A 438 -7.01 -12.92 -13.36
C ILE A 438 -5.62 -12.28 -13.16
N PHE A 439 -4.60 -12.79 -13.85
CA PHE A 439 -3.24 -12.25 -13.84
C PHE A 439 -2.97 -11.28 -15.01
N ASP A 440 -3.93 -11.10 -15.92
CA ASP A 440 -3.77 -10.16 -17.03
C ASP A 440 -3.82 -8.72 -16.50
N PRO A 441 -2.95 -7.83 -17.00
CA PRO A 441 -2.99 -6.42 -16.63
C PRO A 441 -4.36 -5.80 -16.91
N PHE A 442 -4.86 -5.03 -15.94
CA PHE A 442 -6.15 -4.33 -15.97
C PHE A 442 -7.40 -5.23 -15.91
N PHE A 443 -7.25 -6.54 -15.77
CA PHE A 443 -8.38 -7.41 -15.54
C PHE A 443 -8.94 -7.25 -14.13
N THR A 444 -10.24 -6.96 -14.01
CA THR A 444 -10.93 -6.82 -12.72
C THR A 444 -12.40 -7.16 -12.83
N THR A 445 -12.93 -7.84 -11.83
CA THR A 445 -14.37 -8.10 -11.66
C THR A 445 -15.03 -7.10 -10.70
N LYS A 446 -14.24 -6.19 -10.10
CA LYS A 446 -14.74 -5.15 -9.18
C LYS A 446 -15.36 -4.00 -9.96
N GLU A 447 -16.29 -3.26 -9.31
CA GLU A 447 -16.91 -2.06 -9.86
C GLU A 447 -15.87 -1.00 -10.25
N ILE A 448 -16.23 -0.16 -11.20
CA ILE A 448 -15.39 0.95 -11.68
C ILE A 448 -14.96 1.83 -10.51
N GLY A 449 -13.64 2.03 -10.40
CA GLY A 449 -13.04 2.81 -9.31
C GLY A 449 -12.68 2.03 -8.05
N LYS A 450 -13.19 0.82 -7.84
CA LYS A 450 -12.86 -0.05 -6.69
C LYS A 450 -11.73 -1.04 -6.97
N GLY A 451 -11.49 -1.37 -8.24
CA GLY A 451 -10.42 -2.27 -8.68
C GLY A 451 -9.59 -1.67 -9.79
N THR A 452 -8.26 -1.77 -9.71
CA THR A 452 -7.34 -1.31 -10.76
C THR A 452 -7.05 -2.39 -11.80
N GLY A 453 -7.31 -3.67 -11.46
CA GLY A 453 -6.95 -4.81 -12.28
C GLY A 453 -5.45 -5.06 -12.41
N LEU A 454 -4.62 -4.42 -11.56
CA LEU A 454 -3.15 -4.52 -11.63
C LEU A 454 -2.56 -5.36 -10.49
N GLY A 455 -3.31 -5.59 -9.40
CA GLY A 455 -2.78 -6.23 -8.20
C GLY A 455 -2.21 -7.63 -8.43
N LEU A 456 -2.91 -8.50 -9.16
CA LEU A 456 -2.44 -9.85 -9.43
C LEU A 456 -1.36 -9.92 -10.52
N ASP A 457 -1.36 -9.01 -11.50
CA ASP A 457 -0.25 -8.84 -12.45
C ASP A 457 1.05 -8.46 -11.71
N VAL A 458 0.97 -7.52 -10.78
CA VAL A 458 2.10 -7.14 -9.90
C VAL A 458 2.62 -8.35 -9.11
N VAL A 459 1.71 -9.15 -8.53
CA VAL A 459 2.09 -10.37 -7.81
C VAL A 459 2.84 -11.33 -8.74
N MET A 460 2.31 -11.61 -9.94
CA MET A 460 2.95 -12.48 -10.91
C MET A 460 4.36 -11.99 -11.28
N ARG A 461 4.49 -10.71 -11.59
CA ARG A 461 5.76 -10.08 -11.99
C ARG A 461 6.81 -10.14 -10.87
N ILE A 462 6.44 -9.77 -9.65
CA ILE A 462 7.35 -9.81 -8.50
C ILE A 462 7.81 -11.24 -8.21
N VAL A 463 6.89 -12.18 -8.20
CA VAL A 463 7.19 -13.59 -7.94
C VAL A 463 8.13 -14.15 -9.00
N GLN A 464 7.91 -13.85 -10.29
CA GLN A 464 8.82 -14.25 -11.39
C GLN A 464 10.20 -13.60 -11.28
N GLN A 465 10.29 -12.33 -10.87
CA GLN A 465 11.58 -11.63 -10.65
C GLN A 465 12.38 -12.28 -9.51
N HIS A 466 11.71 -12.91 -8.56
CA HIS A 466 12.30 -13.69 -7.48
C HIS A 466 12.46 -15.18 -7.83
N ARG A 467 12.35 -15.54 -9.11
CA ARG A 467 12.44 -16.94 -9.61
C ARG A 467 11.45 -17.89 -8.92
N GLY A 468 10.33 -17.33 -8.49
CA GLY A 468 9.25 -18.04 -7.85
C GLY A 468 8.13 -18.44 -8.81
N SER A 469 7.06 -18.97 -8.24
CA SER A 469 5.83 -19.28 -8.96
C SER A 469 4.60 -18.92 -8.13
N VAL A 470 3.50 -18.56 -8.80
CA VAL A 470 2.19 -18.35 -8.17
C VAL A 470 1.17 -19.26 -8.85
N LYS A 471 0.33 -19.88 -8.03
CA LYS A 471 -0.77 -20.75 -8.49
C LYS A 471 -2.05 -20.36 -7.76
N VAL A 472 -3.19 -20.57 -8.40
CA VAL A 472 -4.50 -20.38 -7.80
C VAL A 472 -5.31 -21.66 -7.91
N ASN A 473 -5.85 -22.09 -6.80
CA ASN A 473 -6.86 -23.17 -6.74
C ASN A 473 -8.12 -22.54 -6.15
N SER A 474 -9.21 -22.54 -6.91
CA SER A 474 -10.42 -21.87 -6.45
C SER A 474 -11.66 -22.66 -6.81
N ARG A 475 -12.58 -22.71 -5.85
CA ARG A 475 -13.94 -23.25 -5.95
C ARG A 475 -14.86 -22.39 -5.07
N PRO A 476 -16.17 -22.41 -5.25
CA PRO A 476 -17.08 -21.70 -4.36
C PRO A 476 -16.83 -22.05 -2.88
N GLY A 477 -16.67 -21.04 -2.05
CA GLY A 477 -16.36 -21.17 -0.63
C GLY A 477 -14.89 -21.42 -0.29
N ARG A 478 -13.98 -21.41 -1.28
CA ARG A 478 -12.54 -21.54 -1.00
C ARG A 478 -11.70 -21.09 -2.18
N THR A 479 -10.78 -20.14 -1.94
CA THR A 479 -9.72 -19.77 -2.87
C THR A 479 -8.37 -19.89 -2.18
N ASP A 480 -7.45 -20.63 -2.77
CA ASP A 480 -6.07 -20.78 -2.32
C ASP A 480 -5.15 -20.09 -3.33
N PHE A 481 -4.46 -19.03 -2.93
CA PHE A 481 -3.30 -18.51 -3.63
C PHE A 481 -2.04 -19.10 -3.04
N ILE A 482 -1.27 -19.79 -3.87
CA ILE A 482 -0.04 -20.51 -3.47
C ILE A 482 1.14 -19.81 -4.13
N VAL A 483 2.02 -19.25 -3.34
CA VAL A 483 3.22 -18.54 -3.79
C VAL A 483 4.46 -19.28 -3.30
N CYS A 484 5.36 -19.58 -4.22
CA CYS A 484 6.64 -20.23 -3.91
C CYS A 484 7.80 -19.31 -4.24
N PHE A 485 8.77 -19.20 -3.35
CA PHE A 485 10.02 -18.48 -3.55
C PHE A 485 11.23 -19.40 -3.36
N LEU A 486 12.23 -19.26 -4.21
CA LEU A 486 13.50 -19.92 -4.02
C LEU A 486 14.23 -19.28 -2.81
N ILE A 487 14.80 -20.10 -1.91
CA ILE A 487 15.47 -19.61 -0.69
C ILE A 487 16.63 -18.69 -1.03
N ASP A 488 17.47 -19.09 -2.01
CA ASP A 488 18.64 -18.36 -2.46
C ASP A 488 18.41 -17.66 -3.83
N GLY A 489 17.20 -17.16 -4.08
CA GLY A 489 16.69 -16.65 -5.35
C GLY A 489 17.32 -15.38 -5.94
#